data_796d379ddbcd0f41ef12749dac92a872
#
_entry.id   796d379ddbcd0f41ef12749dac92a872
#
_cell.length_a   1.000
_cell.length_b   1.000
_cell.length_c   1.000
_cell.angle_alpha   90.00
_cell.angle_beta   90.00
_cell.angle_gamma   90.00
#
_symmetry.space_group_name_H-M   'P 1'
#
loop_
_entity.id
_entity.type
_entity.pdbx_description
1 polymer ?
#
loop_
_entity_poly.entity_id
_entity_poly.type
_entity_poly.pdbx_seq_one_letter_code
_entity_poly.pdbx_strand_id
1 'polypeptide(L)'
;HLEHDADDGEDKIAKKARLEELEPMEVVQYFLNRYHKAMEALNVLSPSIEPHASGHIIEQIQLVQKILDAGYAYESEGSVYFDVAKYNKDYHYGKLSGRNLDDVLNTTRDLDGQSEKRNPADFALWKKAQPEHIMRWPSPWSDGFPGWHAECTAMGRKYLGEHFDI
;
A
#
# COMPACT_ATOMS: atom_id res chain seq x y z
N HIS A 1 -3.83 -5.83 1.23
CA HIS A 1 -2.50 -5.26 0.99
C HIS A 1 -1.78 -6.04 -0.10
N LEU A 2 -1.07 -5.33 -0.97
CA LEU A 2 -0.18 -5.92 -1.97
C LEU A 2 1.28 -5.99 -1.48
N GLU A 3 1.60 -5.29 -0.40
CA GLU A 3 2.89 -5.30 0.28
C GLU A 3 2.83 -6.32 1.44
N HIS A 4 3.41 -7.51 1.23
CA HIS A 4 3.31 -8.65 2.15
C HIS A 4 4.66 -9.21 2.61
N ASP A 5 5.70 -8.37 2.64
CA ASP A 5 7.03 -8.82 3.02
C ASP A 5 7.02 -9.41 4.44
N ALA A 6 7.59 -10.60 4.59
CA ALA A 6 7.89 -11.19 5.88
C ALA A 6 9.19 -10.58 6.45
N ASP A 7 9.46 -10.80 7.72
CA ASP A 7 10.66 -10.31 8.40
C ASP A 7 11.97 -10.82 7.76
N ASP A 8 11.89 -11.91 6.98
CA ASP A 8 12.99 -12.51 6.21
C ASP A 8 13.05 -12.02 4.74
N GLY A 9 12.24 -11.01 4.36
CA GLY A 9 12.15 -10.44 3.02
C GLY A 9 11.35 -11.27 2.02
N GLU A 10 10.85 -12.47 2.38
CA GLU A 10 10.00 -13.28 1.53
C GLU A 10 8.53 -12.89 1.69
N ASP A 11 7.79 -12.74 0.59
CA ASP A 11 6.34 -12.54 0.59
C ASP A 11 5.64 -13.69 1.32
N LYS A 12 4.79 -13.37 2.30
CA LYS A 12 4.09 -14.36 3.14
C LYS A 12 3.18 -15.30 2.33
N ILE A 13 2.55 -14.79 1.26
CA ILE A 13 1.70 -15.57 0.38
C ILE A 13 2.56 -16.52 -0.47
N ALA A 14 3.67 -16.02 -1.01
CA ALA A 14 4.62 -16.84 -1.78
C ALA A 14 5.19 -17.98 -0.93
N LYS A 15 5.62 -17.66 0.31
CA LYS A 15 6.13 -18.66 1.26
C LYS A 15 5.12 -19.77 1.53
N LYS A 16 3.87 -19.41 1.84
CA LYS A 16 2.82 -20.40 2.10
C LYS A 16 2.48 -21.22 0.85
N ALA A 17 2.36 -20.58 -0.30
CA ALA A 17 2.10 -21.26 -1.57
C ALA A 17 3.18 -22.31 -1.89
N ARG A 18 4.46 -21.95 -1.73
CA ARG A 18 5.59 -22.84 -1.92
C ARG A 18 5.58 -24.03 -0.94
N LEU A 19 5.28 -23.77 0.34
CA LEU A 19 5.26 -24.82 1.38
C LEU A 19 4.12 -25.81 1.20
N GLU A 20 2.99 -25.38 0.64
CA GLU A 20 1.80 -26.21 0.44
C GLU A 20 1.60 -26.64 -1.02
N GLU A 21 2.57 -26.33 -1.91
CA GLU A 21 2.50 -26.65 -3.35
C GLU A 21 1.24 -26.10 -4.05
N LEU A 22 0.82 -24.86 -3.63
CA LEU A 22 -0.35 -24.17 -4.15
C LEU A 22 0.05 -22.95 -5.00
N GLU A 23 -0.83 -22.53 -5.89
CA GLU A 23 -0.71 -21.23 -6.52
C GLU A 23 -0.99 -20.11 -5.50
N PRO A 24 -0.26 -18.97 -5.55
CA PRO A 24 -0.45 -17.87 -4.60
C PRO A 24 -1.90 -17.40 -4.48
N MET A 25 -2.63 -17.33 -5.59
CA MET A 25 -4.03 -16.90 -5.58
C MET A 25 -4.99 -17.94 -4.99
N GLU A 26 -4.64 -19.22 -4.96
CA GLU A 26 -5.40 -20.24 -4.21
C GLU A 26 -5.30 -20.01 -2.72
N VAL A 27 -4.10 -19.65 -2.22
CA VAL A 27 -3.89 -19.28 -0.81
C VAL A 27 -4.76 -18.07 -0.44
N VAL A 28 -4.74 -17.03 -1.27
CA VAL A 28 -5.56 -15.82 -1.06
C VAL A 28 -7.04 -16.18 -1.03
N GLN A 29 -7.54 -16.93 -2.02
CA GLN A 29 -8.94 -17.32 -2.12
C GLN A 29 -9.39 -18.18 -0.93
N TYR A 30 -8.55 -19.10 -0.49
CA TYR A 30 -8.84 -19.93 0.68
C TYR A 30 -9.09 -19.08 1.94
N PHE A 31 -8.20 -18.12 2.24
CA PHE A 31 -8.35 -17.26 3.41
C PHE A 31 -9.50 -16.26 3.26
N LEU A 32 -9.74 -15.74 2.06
CA LEU A 32 -10.87 -14.85 1.79
C LEU A 32 -12.21 -15.55 2.06
N ASN A 33 -12.37 -16.78 1.60
CA ASN A 33 -13.56 -17.59 1.86
C ASN A 33 -13.78 -17.84 3.36
N ARG A 34 -12.70 -18.06 4.11
CA ARG A 34 -12.78 -18.23 5.58
C ARG A 34 -13.16 -16.93 6.28
N TYR A 35 -12.62 -15.80 5.80
CA TYR A 35 -12.98 -14.47 6.31
C TYR A 35 -14.48 -14.21 6.13
N HIS A 36 -15.02 -14.42 4.91
CA HIS A 36 -16.45 -14.23 4.66
C HIS A 36 -17.33 -15.11 5.56
N LYS A 37 -16.98 -16.38 5.74
CA LYS A 37 -17.71 -17.27 6.64
C LYS A 37 -17.66 -16.80 8.10
N ALA A 38 -16.53 -16.27 8.55
CA ALA A 38 -16.41 -15.73 9.90
C ALA A 38 -17.26 -14.44 10.08
N MET A 39 -17.28 -13.55 9.07
CA MET A 39 -18.13 -12.35 9.11
C MET A 39 -19.63 -12.71 9.12
N GLU A 40 -20.03 -13.68 8.31
CA GLU A 40 -21.41 -14.20 8.30
C GLU A 40 -21.81 -14.77 9.67
N ALA A 41 -20.94 -15.57 10.30
CA ALA A 41 -21.18 -16.14 11.64
C ALA A 41 -21.31 -15.06 12.73
N LEU A 42 -20.71 -13.89 12.53
CA LEU A 42 -20.82 -12.71 13.40
C LEU A 42 -22.01 -11.80 13.03
N ASN A 43 -22.86 -12.19 12.09
CA ASN A 43 -23.97 -11.39 11.56
C ASN A 43 -23.53 -10.02 10.99
N VAL A 44 -22.34 -9.93 10.46
CA VAL A 44 -21.86 -8.73 9.76
C VAL A 44 -22.49 -8.69 8.36
N LEU A 45 -23.12 -7.58 8.03
CA LEU A 45 -23.68 -7.38 6.69
C LEU A 45 -22.56 -7.34 5.64
N SER A 46 -22.78 -8.02 4.53
CA SER A 46 -21.86 -7.96 3.40
C SER A 46 -21.83 -6.55 2.78
N PRO A 47 -20.67 -6.04 2.37
CA PRO A 47 -20.59 -4.78 1.66
C PRO A 47 -21.25 -4.89 0.28
N SER A 48 -21.74 -3.78 -0.25
CA SER A 48 -22.32 -3.72 -1.61
C SER A 48 -21.24 -3.96 -2.69
N ILE A 49 -20.02 -3.53 -2.43
CA ILE A 49 -18.85 -3.71 -3.29
C ILE A 49 -17.69 -4.09 -2.39
N GLU A 50 -16.91 -5.08 -2.79
CA GLU A 50 -15.66 -5.48 -2.14
C GLU A 50 -14.50 -5.30 -3.13
N PRO A 51 -13.91 -4.08 -3.20
CA PRO A 51 -12.87 -3.79 -4.18
C PRO A 51 -11.55 -4.46 -3.79
N HIS A 52 -10.89 -5.06 -4.79
CA HIS A 52 -9.57 -5.65 -4.66
C HIS A 52 -8.51 -4.66 -5.12
N ALA A 53 -7.45 -4.47 -4.33
CA ALA A 53 -6.36 -3.57 -4.67
C ALA A 53 -5.68 -3.97 -5.99
N SER A 54 -5.51 -5.28 -6.24
CA SER A 54 -4.96 -5.81 -7.50
C SER A 54 -5.81 -5.50 -8.74
N GLY A 55 -7.10 -5.25 -8.56
CA GLY A 55 -8.02 -4.82 -9.63
C GLY A 55 -8.03 -3.30 -9.87
N HIS A 56 -7.27 -2.53 -9.09
CA HIS A 56 -7.29 -1.06 -9.10
C HIS A 56 -5.89 -0.44 -9.28
N ILE A 57 -4.98 -1.15 -9.92
CA ILE A 57 -3.60 -0.70 -10.13
C ILE A 57 -3.54 0.59 -10.96
N ILE A 58 -4.39 0.73 -11.97
CA ILE A 58 -4.44 1.93 -12.81
C ILE A 58 -4.79 3.16 -11.98
N GLU A 59 -5.83 3.06 -11.14
CA GLU A 59 -6.26 4.16 -10.27
C GLU A 59 -5.18 4.53 -9.24
N GLN A 60 -4.45 3.56 -8.74
CA GLN A 60 -3.35 3.78 -7.80
C GLN A 60 -2.18 4.47 -8.48
N ILE A 61 -1.78 4.06 -9.69
CA ILE A 61 -0.76 4.74 -10.48
C ILE A 61 -1.18 6.19 -10.77
N GLN A 62 -2.43 6.42 -11.15
CA GLN A 62 -2.95 7.76 -11.41
C GLN A 62 -2.94 8.64 -10.15
N LEU A 63 -3.24 8.06 -8.99
CA LEU A 63 -3.17 8.77 -7.70
C LEU A 63 -1.73 9.16 -7.38
N VAL A 64 -0.79 8.23 -7.51
CA VAL A 64 0.64 8.49 -7.26
C VAL A 64 1.17 9.55 -8.20
N GLN A 65 0.80 9.51 -9.49
CA GLN A 65 1.18 10.54 -10.46
C GLN A 65 0.65 11.93 -10.07
N LYS A 66 -0.60 12.03 -9.62
CA LYS A 66 -1.16 13.30 -9.14
C LYS A 66 -0.38 13.87 -7.95
N ILE A 67 0.07 13.02 -7.03
CA ILE A 67 0.87 13.44 -5.87
C ILE A 67 2.26 13.92 -6.32
N LEU A 68 2.87 13.23 -7.30
CA LEU A 68 4.14 13.65 -7.92
C LEU A 68 3.99 15.01 -8.61
N ASP A 69 2.94 15.19 -9.43
CA ASP A 69 2.67 16.43 -10.17
C ASP A 69 2.39 17.60 -9.22
N ALA A 70 1.76 17.32 -8.07
CA ALA A 70 1.58 18.30 -6.99
C ALA A 70 2.89 18.62 -6.24
N GLY A 71 3.94 17.87 -6.49
CA GLY A 71 5.26 18.07 -5.91
C GLY A 71 5.42 17.56 -4.47
N TYR A 72 4.54 16.70 -3.98
CA TYR A 72 4.61 16.10 -2.63
C TYR A 72 5.08 14.66 -2.64
N ALA A 73 5.61 14.18 -3.75
CA ALA A 73 6.30 12.91 -3.86
C ALA A 73 7.57 13.07 -4.71
N TYR A 74 8.43 12.07 -4.65
CA TYR A 74 9.66 11.99 -5.43
C TYR A 74 9.97 10.55 -5.80
N GLU A 75 10.65 10.38 -6.92
CA GLU A 75 11.17 9.09 -7.37
C GLU A 75 12.58 8.86 -6.79
N SER A 76 12.86 7.63 -6.37
CA SER A 76 14.17 7.18 -5.94
C SER A 76 14.33 5.70 -6.29
N GLU A 77 15.38 5.35 -7.06
CA GLU A 77 15.75 3.99 -7.46
C GLU A 77 14.59 3.17 -8.11
N GLY A 78 13.62 3.87 -8.72
CA GLY A 78 12.43 3.27 -9.34
C GLY A 78 11.25 3.05 -8.37
N SER A 79 11.38 3.47 -7.13
CA SER A 79 10.29 3.59 -6.16
C SER A 79 9.82 5.04 -6.06
N VAL A 80 8.59 5.27 -5.61
CA VAL A 80 8.04 6.61 -5.39
C VAL A 80 7.67 6.78 -3.93
N TYR A 81 8.18 7.85 -3.32
CA TYR A 81 7.98 8.16 -1.90
C TYR A 81 7.21 9.46 -1.72
N PHE A 82 6.35 9.50 -0.72
CA PHE A 82 5.69 10.73 -0.26
C PHE A 82 6.67 11.56 0.57
N ASP A 83 6.82 12.83 0.24
CA ASP A 83 7.68 13.79 0.94
C ASP A 83 6.93 14.42 2.11
N VAL A 84 7.03 13.77 3.27
CA VAL A 84 6.34 14.18 4.49
C VAL A 84 6.81 15.55 4.97
N ALA A 85 8.12 15.80 4.90
CA ALA A 85 8.68 17.07 5.36
C ALA A 85 8.20 18.24 4.51
N LYS A 86 8.16 18.08 3.19
CA LYS A 86 7.64 19.10 2.28
C LYS A 86 6.15 19.34 2.49
N TYR A 87 5.35 18.29 2.56
CA TYR A 87 3.93 18.40 2.81
C TYR A 87 3.63 19.09 4.15
N ASN A 88 4.41 18.79 5.20
CA ASN A 88 4.21 19.39 6.51
C ASN A 88 4.47 20.91 6.56
N LYS A 89 5.31 21.45 5.65
CA LYS A 89 5.54 22.90 5.53
C LYS A 89 4.33 23.65 4.99
N ASP A 90 3.60 23.03 4.05
CA ASP A 90 2.49 23.65 3.35
C ASP A 90 1.15 23.32 4.02
N TYR A 91 1.04 22.09 4.56
CA TYR A 91 -0.15 21.55 5.20
C TYR A 91 0.26 20.82 6.48
N HIS A 92 -0.38 21.00 7.55
CA HIS A 92 -0.06 20.34 8.81
C HIS A 92 -0.20 18.80 8.71
N TYR A 93 0.91 18.07 8.55
CA TYR A 93 0.92 16.61 8.52
C TYR A 93 0.52 16.04 9.90
N GLY A 94 -0.30 15.01 9.91
CA GLY A 94 -0.79 14.42 11.16
C GLY A 94 -2.03 15.11 11.75
N LYS A 95 -2.61 16.10 11.07
CA LYS A 95 -3.81 16.81 11.53
C LYS A 95 -4.97 15.86 11.88
N LEU A 96 -5.18 14.82 11.08
CA LEU A 96 -6.25 13.83 11.30
C LEU A 96 -5.91 12.86 12.44
N SER A 97 -4.67 12.35 12.46
CA SER A 97 -4.23 11.37 13.46
C SER A 97 -3.87 11.98 14.83
N GLY A 98 -3.73 13.29 14.91
CA GLY A 98 -3.25 13.99 16.10
C GLY A 98 -1.76 13.77 16.41
N ARG A 99 -1.02 13.12 15.51
CA ARG A 99 0.43 12.88 15.66
C ARG A 99 1.23 14.07 15.15
N ASN A 100 2.29 14.42 15.85
CA ASN A 100 3.28 15.36 15.34
C ASN A 100 4.39 14.62 14.58
N LEU A 101 5.18 15.38 13.80
CA LEU A 101 6.23 14.79 12.97
C LEU A 101 7.34 14.14 13.81
N ASP A 102 7.64 14.66 15.00
CA ASP A 102 8.65 14.12 15.90
C ASP A 102 8.24 12.73 16.42
N ASP A 103 6.95 12.53 16.71
CA ASP A 103 6.43 11.20 17.08
C ASP A 103 6.56 10.20 15.95
N VAL A 104 6.34 10.64 14.71
CA VAL A 104 6.49 9.79 13.51
C VAL A 104 7.94 9.38 13.32
N LEU A 105 8.89 10.30 13.47
CA LEU A 105 10.32 10.04 13.35
C LEU A 105 10.82 9.04 14.39
N ASN A 106 10.32 9.13 15.63
CA ASN A 106 10.71 8.25 16.73
C ASN A 106 10.12 6.83 16.63
N THR A 107 9.09 6.63 15.81
CA THR A 107 8.40 5.33 15.64
C THR A 107 8.73 4.61 14.33
N THR A 108 9.62 5.18 13.52
CA THR A 108 9.99 4.60 12.22
C THR A 108 10.72 3.28 12.41
N ARG A 109 10.17 2.19 11.87
CA ARG A 109 10.83 0.87 11.85
C ARG A 109 11.94 0.85 10.82
N ASP A 110 12.99 0.09 11.09
CA ASP A 110 13.97 -0.29 10.07
C ASP A 110 13.27 -1.23 9.06
N LEU A 111 12.88 -0.67 7.92
CA LEU A 111 12.28 -1.39 6.80
C LEU A 111 13.21 -1.31 5.60
N ASP A 112 13.13 -2.29 4.70
CA ASP A 112 13.83 -2.26 3.43
C ASP A 112 13.50 -0.97 2.65
N GLY A 113 14.53 -0.38 2.03
CA GLY A 113 14.41 0.87 1.28
C GLY A 113 14.61 2.15 2.11
N GLN A 114 15.05 2.06 3.38
CA GLN A 114 15.36 3.25 4.19
C GLN A 114 16.47 4.12 3.55
N SER A 115 17.44 3.48 2.88
CA SER A 115 18.54 4.19 2.18
C SER A 115 18.07 4.98 0.95
N GLU A 116 16.91 4.66 0.39
CA GLU A 116 16.31 5.34 -0.77
C GLU A 116 15.51 6.59 -0.38
N LYS A 117 15.16 6.72 0.89
CA LYS A 117 14.32 7.82 1.40
C LYS A 117 15.17 9.05 1.70
N ARG A 118 14.61 10.23 1.40
CA ARG A 118 15.20 11.52 1.78
C ARG A 118 15.05 11.81 3.26
N ASN A 119 13.96 11.31 3.86
CA ASN A 119 13.65 11.48 5.27
C ASN A 119 13.07 10.17 5.83
N PRO A 120 13.44 9.73 7.04
CA PRO A 120 12.90 8.52 7.66
C PRO A 120 11.37 8.47 7.77
N ALA A 121 10.71 9.63 7.87
CA ALA A 121 9.26 9.73 7.92
C ALA A 121 8.57 9.50 6.57
N ASP A 122 9.29 9.56 5.45
CA ASP A 122 8.73 9.36 4.13
C ASP A 122 8.27 7.90 3.98
N PHE A 123 7.21 7.70 3.21
CA PHE A 123 6.65 6.37 3.01
C PHE A 123 6.41 6.10 1.51
N ALA A 124 6.50 4.82 1.15
CA ALA A 124 6.33 4.41 -0.23
C ALA A 124 4.88 4.59 -0.70
N LEU A 125 4.72 5.19 -1.87
CA LEU A 125 3.49 5.21 -2.66
C LEU A 125 3.52 4.16 -3.77
N TRP A 126 4.73 3.89 -4.32
CA TRP A 126 5.01 2.81 -5.24
C TRP A 126 6.37 2.21 -4.89
N LYS A 127 6.45 0.90 -4.77
CA LYS A 127 7.70 0.19 -4.51
C LYS A 127 8.14 -0.58 -5.76
N LYS A 128 9.40 -0.43 -6.13
CA LYS A 128 10.03 -1.28 -7.14
C LYS A 128 10.05 -2.71 -6.64
N ALA A 129 9.59 -3.65 -7.47
CA ALA A 129 9.60 -5.06 -7.15
C ALA A 129 11.01 -5.64 -7.23
N GLN A 130 11.35 -6.49 -6.28
CA GLN A 130 12.50 -7.38 -6.37
C GLN A 130 12.15 -8.58 -7.26
N PRO A 131 13.14 -9.32 -7.81
CA PRO A 131 12.88 -10.48 -8.67
C PRO A 131 11.96 -11.53 -8.05
N GLU A 132 11.97 -11.66 -6.73
CA GLU A 132 11.21 -12.65 -5.95
C GLU A 132 9.73 -12.27 -5.78
N HIS A 133 9.36 -11.00 -5.97
CA HIS A 133 7.98 -10.54 -5.84
C HIS A 133 7.12 -11.14 -6.95
N ILE A 134 6.09 -11.88 -6.55
CA ILE A 134 5.11 -12.49 -7.47
C ILE A 134 4.04 -11.51 -7.93
N MET A 135 3.61 -10.58 -7.06
CA MET A 135 2.63 -9.56 -7.38
C MET A 135 3.35 -8.27 -7.75
N ARG A 136 3.45 -8.01 -9.04
CA ARG A 136 4.05 -6.79 -9.59
C ARG A 136 3.38 -6.41 -10.90
N TRP A 137 3.34 -5.12 -11.16
CA TRP A 137 2.71 -4.55 -12.35
C TRP A 137 3.63 -3.50 -12.98
N PRO A 138 3.56 -3.32 -14.30
CA PRO A 138 4.30 -2.24 -14.96
C PRO A 138 3.75 -0.88 -14.51
N SER A 139 4.65 0.07 -14.32
CA SER A 139 4.32 1.46 -14.05
C SER A 139 5.29 2.40 -14.77
N PRO A 140 5.03 3.72 -14.80
CA PRO A 140 5.95 4.69 -15.38
C PRO A 140 7.34 4.71 -14.71
N TRP A 141 7.44 4.26 -13.46
CA TRP A 141 8.66 4.32 -12.64
C TRP A 141 9.45 3.02 -12.67
N SER A 142 8.76 1.91 -12.54
CA SER A 142 9.34 0.55 -12.56
C SER A 142 8.24 -0.51 -12.57
N ASP A 143 8.61 -1.76 -12.84
CA ASP A 143 7.81 -2.90 -12.44
C ASP A 143 7.80 -2.97 -10.90
N GLY A 144 6.61 -2.95 -10.30
CA GLY A 144 6.48 -2.85 -8.87
C GLY A 144 5.03 -3.01 -8.39
N PHE A 145 4.78 -2.49 -7.21
CA PHE A 145 3.47 -2.56 -6.57
C PHE A 145 3.22 -1.29 -5.74
N PRO A 146 1.94 -0.91 -5.52
CA PRO A 146 1.62 0.26 -4.73
C PRO A 146 1.94 0.05 -3.25
N GLY A 147 2.34 1.11 -2.58
CA GLY A 147 2.34 1.17 -1.12
C GLY A 147 0.91 1.13 -0.58
N TRP A 148 0.71 0.47 0.55
CA TRP A 148 -0.62 0.23 1.12
C TRP A 148 -1.45 1.49 1.40
N HIS A 149 -0.83 2.66 1.56
CA HIS A 149 -1.53 3.94 1.69
C HIS A 149 -2.27 4.36 0.42
N ALA A 150 -1.74 4.02 -0.77
CA ALA A 150 -2.35 4.34 -2.04
C ALA A 150 -3.59 3.48 -2.34
N GLU A 151 -3.61 2.23 -1.87
CA GLU A 151 -4.65 1.26 -2.17
C GLU A 151 -6.04 1.74 -1.71
N CYS A 152 -6.21 1.96 -0.42
CA CYS A 152 -7.49 2.39 0.16
C CYS A 152 -7.91 3.77 -0.34
N THR A 153 -6.96 4.70 -0.49
CA THR A 153 -7.26 6.05 -0.99
C THR A 153 -7.78 6.03 -2.41
N ALA A 154 -7.15 5.26 -3.31
CA ALA A 154 -7.59 5.17 -4.70
C ALA A 154 -8.98 4.51 -4.83
N MET A 155 -9.20 3.40 -4.12
CA MET A 155 -10.48 2.68 -4.14
C MET A 155 -11.60 3.49 -3.48
N GLY A 156 -11.33 4.12 -2.32
CA GLY A 156 -12.29 4.97 -1.63
C GLY A 156 -12.75 6.13 -2.52
N ARG A 157 -11.82 6.85 -3.14
CA ARG A 157 -12.16 7.94 -4.09
C ARG A 157 -12.98 7.46 -5.28
N LYS A 158 -12.69 6.28 -5.82
CA LYS A 158 -13.40 5.73 -6.98
C LYS A 158 -14.87 5.43 -6.68
N TYR A 159 -15.15 4.83 -5.53
CA TYR A 159 -16.50 4.32 -5.22
C TYR A 159 -17.30 5.24 -4.31
N LEU A 160 -16.67 6.05 -3.49
CA LEU A 160 -17.32 6.91 -2.51
C LEU A 160 -17.19 8.41 -2.84
N GLY A 161 -16.31 8.76 -3.80
CA GLY A 161 -16.07 10.16 -4.17
C GLY A 161 -14.90 10.78 -3.40
N GLU A 162 -14.74 12.12 -3.53
CA GLU A 162 -13.63 12.84 -2.90
C GLU A 162 -13.85 13.12 -1.41
N HIS A 163 -15.10 13.18 -0.99
CA HIS A 163 -15.51 13.39 0.39
C HIS A 163 -16.45 12.26 0.80
N PHE A 164 -16.10 11.54 1.81
CA PHE A 164 -16.90 10.43 2.35
C PHE A 164 -16.65 10.26 3.84
N ASP A 165 -17.65 9.71 4.52
CA ASP A 165 -17.54 9.28 5.91
C ASP A 165 -16.90 7.89 5.96
N ILE A 166 -16.26 7.59 7.06
CA ILE A 166 -15.55 6.31 7.24
C ILE A 166 -16.54 5.23 7.67
#